data_fb9ba42cedb3ddf7177a345c7e8adcf8
#
_entry.id   fb9ba42cedb3ddf7177a345c7e8adcf8
#
_cell.length_a   1.000
_cell.length_b   1.000
_cell.length_c   1.000
_cell.angle_alpha   90.00
_cell.angle_beta   90.00
_cell.angle_gamma   90.00
#
_symmetry.space_group_name_H-M   'P 1'
#
loop_
_entity.id
_entity.type
_entity.pdbx_description
1 polymer ?
#
loop_
_entity_poly.entity_id
_entity_poly.type
_entity_poly.pdbx_seq_one_letter_code
_entity_poly.pdbx_strand_id
1 'polypeptide(L)'
;MQIAELARVLQAELRGDPDLEITGVAGIEEAGPGHVTFVANPKYAAMARTTSAAAILVSPDFPDVPAATLRMANPYLGFARAIEIFFQPPALPAGIHPTAVIHPTATIGANARIDAYAVIGENVSIGDDAVILAHVALYPGVRIGHRFFAHAHSVVRENCVIGDDVILQNGAVVGSDGFGFAKDEAGRWHKIPQAGPTILGDRIEVQTNSCIDRASVGATRIGDGVKVDNLVQVGHGSTVGENTLLCAQVGLAGSTHVGKNVILAGQVGVAGHCNIGDGVVAIAQAGLHGDIPPGSMQAGSPSFDHKQWLRAVALFSRLPDIVKQLQLKSKREE
;
A
#
# COMPACT_ATOMS: atom_id res chain seq x y z
N MET A 1 6.64 -1.71 30.49
CA MET A 1 5.80 -2.86 30.81
C MET A 1 6.68 -4.10 31.00
N GLN A 2 6.24 -5.09 31.80
CA GLN A 2 7.01 -6.34 31.93
C GLN A 2 6.91 -7.18 30.65
N ILE A 3 8.00 -7.89 30.32
CA ILE A 3 8.05 -8.74 29.12
C ILE A 3 6.99 -9.86 29.15
N ALA A 4 6.64 -10.36 30.33
CA ALA A 4 5.58 -11.35 30.46
C ALA A 4 4.21 -10.83 30.01
N GLU A 5 3.93 -9.56 30.25
CA GLU A 5 2.71 -8.90 29.77
C GLU A 5 2.76 -8.70 28.26
N LEU A 6 3.92 -8.26 27.72
CA LEU A 6 4.12 -8.13 26.27
C LEU A 6 3.94 -9.48 25.56
N ALA A 7 4.52 -10.56 26.11
CA ALA A 7 4.35 -11.91 25.59
C ALA A 7 2.88 -12.32 25.50
N ARG A 8 2.10 -12.04 26.54
CA ARG A 8 0.65 -12.32 26.57
C ARG A 8 -0.12 -11.54 25.50
N VAL A 9 0.16 -10.24 25.37
CA VAL A 9 -0.51 -9.38 24.38
C VAL A 9 -0.16 -9.81 22.95
N LEU A 10 1.09 -10.16 22.70
CA LEU A 10 1.57 -10.62 21.39
C LEU A 10 1.22 -12.10 21.11
N GLN A 11 0.69 -12.84 22.09
CA GLN A 11 0.45 -14.28 22.00
C GLN A 11 1.75 -15.06 21.66
N ALA A 12 2.86 -14.67 22.26
CA ALA A 12 4.17 -15.27 22.07
C ALA A 12 4.58 -16.13 23.27
N GLU A 13 5.34 -17.22 23.02
CA GLU A 13 6.00 -18.01 24.07
C GLU A 13 7.23 -17.24 24.55
N LEU A 14 7.27 -16.92 25.86
CA LEU A 14 8.43 -16.28 26.48
C LEU A 14 9.46 -17.34 26.90
N ARG A 15 10.72 -17.13 26.51
CA ARG A 15 11.88 -17.81 27.08
C ARG A 15 12.86 -16.78 27.62
N GLY A 16 13.06 -16.75 28.91
CA GLY A 16 13.89 -15.78 29.64
C GLY A 16 13.26 -15.30 30.92
N ASP A 17 13.84 -14.29 31.53
CA ASP A 17 13.36 -13.70 32.78
C ASP A 17 12.04 -12.94 32.55
N PRO A 18 10.91 -13.34 33.20
CA PRO A 18 9.60 -12.73 33.00
C PRO A 18 9.49 -11.29 33.56
N ASP A 19 10.39 -10.92 34.43
CA ASP A 19 10.37 -9.61 35.12
C ASP A 19 11.16 -8.52 34.38
N LEU A 20 11.77 -8.84 33.23
CA LEU A 20 12.44 -7.84 32.40
C LEU A 20 11.50 -6.70 32.00
N GLU A 21 11.95 -5.48 32.21
CA GLU A 21 11.22 -4.28 31.82
C GLU A 21 11.49 -3.91 30.36
N ILE A 22 10.43 -3.80 29.56
CA ILE A 22 10.49 -3.31 28.18
C ILE A 22 9.93 -1.89 28.13
N THR A 23 10.74 -0.99 27.63
CA THR A 23 10.44 0.45 27.51
C THR A 23 10.19 0.91 26.08
N GLY A 24 10.52 0.07 25.09
CA GLY A 24 10.34 0.43 23.69
C GLY A 24 10.76 -0.66 22.71
N VAL A 25 10.73 -0.30 21.44
CA VAL A 25 11.15 -1.13 20.32
C VAL A 25 12.29 -0.48 19.56
N ALA A 26 13.22 -1.28 19.02
CA ALA A 26 14.33 -0.76 18.21
C ALA A 26 14.81 -1.79 17.18
N GLY A 27 15.48 -1.32 16.14
CA GLY A 27 16.20 -2.20 15.21
C GLY A 27 17.31 -2.98 15.94
N ILE A 28 17.65 -4.17 15.44
CA ILE A 28 18.61 -5.06 16.13
C ILE A 28 20.00 -4.43 16.34
N GLU A 29 20.38 -3.50 15.48
CA GLU A 29 21.66 -2.79 15.55
C GLU A 29 21.69 -1.70 16.63
N GLU A 30 20.51 -1.16 16.99
CA GLU A 30 20.35 0.00 17.87
C GLU A 30 19.71 -0.37 19.22
N ALA A 31 19.24 -1.62 19.34
CA ALA A 31 18.48 -2.08 20.50
C ALA A 31 19.36 -2.13 21.76
N GLY A 32 18.88 -1.52 22.85
CA GLY A 32 19.51 -1.51 24.17
C GLY A 32 18.72 -2.34 25.21
N PRO A 33 19.16 -2.31 26.49
CA PRO A 33 18.66 -3.19 27.55
C PRO A 33 17.17 -3.08 27.89
N GLY A 34 16.48 -2.05 27.42
CA GLY A 34 15.02 -1.87 27.59
C GLY A 34 14.24 -2.11 26.32
N HIS A 35 14.88 -2.50 25.23
CA HIS A 35 14.19 -2.62 23.95
C HIS A 35 13.87 -4.07 23.57
N VAL A 36 12.73 -4.25 22.90
CA VAL A 36 12.43 -5.46 22.12
C VAL A 36 12.80 -5.20 20.65
N THR A 37 13.42 -6.20 20.03
CA THR A 37 13.74 -6.22 18.60
C THR A 37 13.18 -7.47 17.94
N PHE A 38 13.45 -7.69 16.65
CA PHE A 38 13.00 -8.91 15.96
C PHE A 38 14.05 -9.45 15.00
N VAL A 39 13.97 -10.76 14.74
CA VAL A 39 14.71 -11.45 13.68
C VAL A 39 13.76 -12.32 12.89
N ALA A 40 13.35 -11.84 11.72
CA ALA A 40 12.57 -12.60 10.75
C ALA A 40 13.43 -13.05 9.55
N ASN A 41 14.56 -12.39 9.29
CA ASN A 41 15.45 -12.72 8.19
C ASN A 41 16.71 -13.42 8.72
N PRO A 42 17.04 -14.63 8.22
CA PRO A 42 18.25 -15.39 8.62
C PRO A 42 19.56 -14.59 8.54
N LYS A 43 19.64 -13.59 7.68
CA LYS A 43 20.79 -12.69 7.55
C LYS A 43 21.16 -12.02 8.88
N TYR A 44 20.20 -11.75 9.74
CA TYR A 44 20.40 -11.09 11.03
C TYR A 44 20.53 -12.05 12.20
N ALA A 45 20.45 -13.37 11.98
CA ALA A 45 20.53 -14.38 13.04
C ALA A 45 21.83 -14.33 13.84
N ALA A 46 22.95 -13.97 13.22
CA ALA A 46 24.23 -13.81 13.91
C ALA A 46 24.20 -12.65 14.91
N MET A 47 23.49 -11.58 14.60
CA MET A 47 23.39 -10.39 15.45
C MET A 47 22.54 -10.66 16.71
N ALA A 48 21.61 -11.61 16.66
CA ALA A 48 20.82 -12.01 17.83
C ALA A 48 21.68 -12.54 19.01
N ARG A 49 22.91 -12.99 18.75
CA ARG A 49 23.84 -13.48 19.79
C ARG A 49 24.61 -12.37 20.49
N THR A 50 24.70 -11.20 19.89
CA THR A 50 25.54 -10.09 20.35
C THR A 50 24.76 -8.81 20.63
N THR A 51 23.47 -8.79 20.32
CA THR A 51 22.61 -7.62 20.58
C THR A 51 22.53 -7.31 22.07
N SER A 52 22.40 -6.03 22.39
CA SER A 52 22.12 -5.53 23.74
C SER A 52 20.62 -5.45 24.04
N ALA A 53 19.74 -5.92 23.12
CA ALA A 53 18.30 -5.91 23.32
C ALA A 53 17.92 -6.74 24.55
N ALA A 54 16.91 -6.28 25.32
CA ALA A 54 16.34 -7.06 26.40
C ALA A 54 15.66 -8.33 25.89
N ALA A 55 15.00 -8.25 24.73
CA ALA A 55 14.29 -9.38 24.15
C ALA A 55 14.28 -9.34 22.62
N ILE A 56 14.10 -10.50 22.01
CA ILE A 56 14.03 -10.68 20.57
C ILE A 56 12.77 -11.45 20.17
N LEU A 57 11.96 -10.91 19.28
CA LEU A 57 10.87 -11.63 18.62
C LEU A 57 11.47 -12.54 17.54
N VAL A 58 11.21 -13.84 17.63
CA VAL A 58 11.80 -14.87 16.78
C VAL A 58 10.79 -15.96 16.40
N SER A 59 11.11 -16.77 15.38
CA SER A 59 10.34 -17.98 15.05
C SER A 59 10.41 -19.02 16.18
N PRO A 60 9.44 -19.97 16.25
CA PRO A 60 9.39 -20.97 17.31
C PRO A 60 10.64 -21.85 17.41
N ASP A 61 11.25 -22.12 16.26
CA ASP A 61 12.43 -23.00 16.08
C ASP A 61 13.76 -22.24 16.13
N PHE A 62 13.73 -20.92 16.44
CA PHE A 62 14.95 -20.12 16.51
C PHE A 62 15.91 -20.66 17.59
N PRO A 63 17.23 -20.74 17.30
CA PRO A 63 18.22 -21.23 18.27
C PRO A 63 18.24 -20.37 19.53
N ASP A 64 18.66 -20.98 20.65
CA ASP A 64 18.77 -20.26 21.92
C ASP A 64 19.88 -19.20 21.85
N VAL A 65 19.60 -18.04 22.41
CA VAL A 65 20.47 -16.86 22.46
C VAL A 65 20.51 -16.27 23.87
N PRO A 66 21.51 -15.44 24.21
CA PRO A 66 21.64 -14.86 25.55
C PRO A 66 20.47 -13.96 25.96
N ALA A 67 19.90 -13.19 25.01
CA ALA A 67 18.76 -12.34 25.25
C ALA A 67 17.46 -13.16 25.44
N ALA A 68 16.49 -12.62 26.18
CA ALA A 68 15.17 -13.23 26.24
C ALA A 68 14.54 -13.33 24.84
N THR A 69 13.71 -14.35 24.60
CA THR A 69 13.04 -14.51 23.32
C THR A 69 11.53 -14.58 23.48
N LEU A 70 10.84 -13.91 22.58
CA LEU A 70 9.40 -13.97 22.36
C LEU A 70 9.15 -14.77 21.09
N ARG A 71 8.75 -16.04 21.22
CA ARG A 71 8.63 -16.98 20.10
C ARG A 71 7.22 -17.00 19.54
N MET A 72 7.09 -16.80 18.24
CA MET A 72 5.81 -16.76 17.56
C MET A 72 5.94 -17.07 16.07
N ALA A 73 4.84 -17.51 15.43
CA ALA A 73 4.84 -17.93 14.03
C ALA A 73 5.24 -16.79 13.05
N ASN A 74 4.92 -15.55 13.38
CA ASN A 74 5.27 -14.39 12.56
C ASN A 74 5.92 -13.28 13.40
N PRO A 75 7.24 -13.33 13.61
CA PRO A 75 7.96 -12.31 14.40
C PRO A 75 7.86 -10.89 13.84
N TYR A 76 7.73 -10.75 12.52
CA TYR A 76 7.58 -9.45 11.87
C TYR A 76 6.24 -8.79 12.23
N LEU A 77 5.14 -9.56 12.21
CA LEU A 77 3.84 -9.09 12.69
C LEU A 77 3.89 -8.78 14.19
N GLY A 78 4.59 -9.61 14.98
CA GLY A 78 4.80 -9.37 16.41
C GLY A 78 5.50 -8.04 16.67
N PHE A 79 6.50 -7.72 15.87
CA PHE A 79 7.22 -6.45 15.98
C PHE A 79 6.34 -5.25 15.62
N ALA A 80 5.53 -5.36 14.55
CA ALA A 80 4.56 -4.31 14.21
C ALA A 80 3.59 -4.03 15.37
N ARG A 81 3.02 -5.08 15.98
CA ARG A 81 2.13 -4.97 17.15
C ARG A 81 2.86 -4.39 18.38
N ALA A 82 4.12 -4.74 18.57
CA ALA A 82 4.93 -4.14 19.64
C ALA A 82 5.12 -2.63 19.41
N ILE A 83 5.37 -2.19 18.17
CA ILE A 83 5.43 -0.76 17.84
C ILE A 83 4.11 -0.07 18.21
N GLU A 84 2.95 -0.65 17.87
CA GLU A 84 1.63 -0.08 18.22
C GLU A 84 1.43 0.12 19.74
N ILE A 85 2.04 -0.74 20.56
CA ILE A 85 1.97 -0.64 22.02
C ILE A 85 2.84 0.53 22.54
N PHE A 86 4.04 0.68 22.03
CA PHE A 86 5.02 1.65 22.54
C PHE A 86 4.98 3.00 21.83
N PHE A 87 4.50 3.06 20.61
CA PHE A 87 4.36 4.29 19.85
C PHE A 87 2.99 4.90 20.07
N GLN A 88 2.96 6.04 20.75
CA GLN A 88 1.75 6.85 20.92
C GLN A 88 1.85 8.07 19.98
N PRO A 89 1.05 8.11 18.90
CA PRO A 89 1.00 9.31 18.06
C PRO A 89 0.51 10.51 18.89
N PRO A 90 0.93 11.74 18.55
CA PRO A 90 0.45 12.95 19.23
C PRO A 90 -1.07 13.01 19.25
N ALA A 91 -1.65 13.29 20.42
CA ALA A 91 -3.10 13.46 20.53
C ALA A 91 -3.53 14.69 19.74
N LEU A 92 -4.48 14.52 18.83
CA LEU A 92 -5.11 15.63 18.10
C LEU A 92 -6.21 16.26 18.96
N PRO A 93 -6.37 17.59 18.92
CA PRO A 93 -7.49 18.26 19.61
C PRO A 93 -8.84 17.66 19.17
N ALA A 94 -9.74 17.43 20.13
CA ALA A 94 -11.10 17.00 19.82
C ALA A 94 -11.93 18.16 19.26
N GLY A 95 -12.89 17.85 18.40
CA GLY A 95 -13.86 18.79 17.87
C GLY A 95 -13.49 19.42 16.52
N ILE A 96 -14.15 20.49 16.17
CA ILE A 96 -14.06 21.15 14.87
C ILE A 96 -13.36 22.49 15.05
N HIS A 97 -12.27 22.69 14.31
CA HIS A 97 -11.52 23.95 14.35
C HIS A 97 -12.36 25.12 13.80
N PRO A 98 -12.33 26.31 14.41
CA PRO A 98 -13.20 27.46 14.01
C PRO A 98 -13.00 27.94 12.57
N THR A 99 -11.84 27.65 11.96
CA THR A 99 -11.54 28.01 10.55
C THR A 99 -11.90 26.92 9.55
N ALA A 100 -12.40 25.77 9.99
CA ALA A 100 -12.94 24.77 9.09
C ALA A 100 -14.22 25.29 8.41
N VAL A 101 -14.35 25.05 7.11
CA VAL A 101 -15.54 25.44 6.34
C VAL A 101 -16.40 24.20 6.10
N ILE A 102 -17.55 24.16 6.76
CA ILE A 102 -18.47 23.03 6.67
C ILE A 102 -19.79 23.48 6.09
N HIS A 103 -20.23 22.86 5.01
CA HIS A 103 -21.52 23.19 4.41
C HIS A 103 -22.67 22.80 5.36
N PRO A 104 -23.74 23.62 5.50
CA PRO A 104 -24.83 23.36 6.45
C PRO A 104 -25.57 22.02 6.23
N THR A 105 -25.54 21.47 5.03
CA THR A 105 -26.16 20.17 4.72
C THR A 105 -25.25 18.96 4.98
N ALA A 106 -23.98 19.19 5.37
CA ALA A 106 -23.08 18.10 5.70
C ALA A 106 -23.48 17.45 7.02
N THR A 107 -23.36 16.13 7.10
CA THR A 107 -23.60 15.35 8.31
C THR A 107 -22.28 14.76 8.80
N ILE A 108 -21.97 14.97 10.09
CA ILE A 108 -20.71 14.55 10.70
C ILE A 108 -21.05 13.69 11.91
N GLY A 109 -20.48 12.49 11.95
CA GLY A 109 -20.64 11.53 13.03
C GLY A 109 -20.01 11.99 14.35
N ALA A 110 -20.20 11.19 15.38
CA ALA A 110 -19.69 11.46 16.72
C ALA A 110 -18.15 11.43 16.75
N ASN A 111 -17.56 12.17 17.72
CA ASN A 111 -16.13 12.22 18.01
C ASN A 111 -15.24 12.67 16.83
N ALA A 112 -15.80 13.29 15.81
CA ALA A 112 -15.02 13.80 14.69
C ALA A 112 -14.01 14.86 15.14
N ARG A 113 -12.81 14.82 14.55
CA ARG A 113 -11.74 15.80 14.74
C ARG A 113 -11.45 16.43 13.39
N ILE A 114 -11.77 17.72 13.25
CA ILE A 114 -11.64 18.46 11.98
C ILE A 114 -10.76 19.67 12.22
N ASP A 115 -9.62 19.68 11.57
CA ASP A 115 -8.56 20.68 11.78
C ASP A 115 -8.77 21.93 10.89
N ALA A 116 -7.86 22.89 11.07
CA ALA A 116 -7.91 24.20 10.44
C ALA A 116 -7.98 24.13 8.90
N TYR A 117 -8.83 24.99 8.33
CA TYR A 117 -8.98 25.15 6.87
C TYR A 117 -9.41 23.88 6.10
N ALA A 118 -9.90 22.84 6.79
CA ALA A 118 -10.58 21.75 6.12
C ALA A 118 -11.88 22.26 5.49
N VAL A 119 -12.20 21.78 4.27
CA VAL A 119 -13.40 22.17 3.53
C VAL A 119 -14.28 20.94 3.33
N ILE A 120 -15.50 20.97 3.86
CA ILE A 120 -16.50 19.90 3.74
C ILE A 120 -17.69 20.43 2.96
N GLY A 121 -17.89 19.87 1.78
CA GLY A 121 -18.87 20.32 0.79
C GLY A 121 -20.31 19.95 1.10
N GLU A 122 -21.19 20.33 0.19
CA GLU A 122 -22.63 20.08 0.24
C GLU A 122 -22.96 18.59 0.26
N ASN A 123 -23.92 18.19 1.13
CA ASN A 123 -24.40 16.81 1.23
C ASN A 123 -23.32 15.75 1.49
N VAL A 124 -22.16 16.14 2.06
CA VAL A 124 -21.14 15.21 2.54
C VAL A 124 -21.66 14.49 3.77
N SER A 125 -21.47 13.18 3.84
CA SER A 125 -21.74 12.38 5.04
C SER A 125 -20.48 11.71 5.54
N ILE A 126 -20.18 11.83 6.83
CA ILE A 126 -18.98 11.29 7.49
C ILE A 126 -19.43 10.48 8.70
N GLY A 127 -18.93 9.25 8.83
CA GLY A 127 -19.16 8.39 9.98
C GLY A 127 -18.45 8.84 11.24
N ASP A 128 -18.58 8.07 12.32
CA ASP A 128 -18.01 8.37 13.63
C ASP A 128 -16.48 8.24 13.65
N ASP A 129 -15.85 8.91 14.62
CA ASP A 129 -14.41 8.85 14.90
C ASP A 129 -13.50 9.29 13.74
N ALA A 130 -14.02 10.11 12.84
CA ALA A 130 -13.24 10.64 11.72
C ALA A 130 -12.18 11.65 12.19
N VAL A 131 -10.99 11.58 11.57
CA VAL A 131 -9.89 12.54 11.76
C VAL A 131 -9.58 13.20 10.41
N ILE A 132 -9.80 14.50 10.31
CA ILE A 132 -9.62 15.26 9.08
C ILE A 132 -8.64 16.40 9.38
N LEU A 133 -7.41 16.27 8.91
CA LEU A 133 -6.35 17.24 9.17
C LEU A 133 -6.47 18.48 8.28
N ALA A 134 -5.59 19.44 8.51
CA ALA A 134 -5.65 20.75 7.88
C ALA A 134 -5.65 20.68 6.34
N HIS A 135 -6.43 21.57 5.71
CA HIS A 135 -6.52 21.72 4.25
C HIS A 135 -7.04 20.49 3.49
N VAL A 136 -7.67 19.53 4.14
CA VAL A 136 -8.39 18.45 3.45
C VAL A 136 -9.62 19.02 2.76
N ALA A 137 -9.89 18.59 1.53
CA ALA A 137 -11.07 18.99 0.77
C ALA A 137 -11.96 17.79 0.44
N LEU A 138 -13.17 17.77 0.97
CA LEU A 138 -14.23 16.82 0.66
C LEU A 138 -15.29 17.51 -0.20
N TYR A 139 -15.42 17.08 -1.44
CA TYR A 139 -16.32 17.68 -2.44
C TYR A 139 -17.78 17.24 -2.21
N PRO A 140 -18.74 17.92 -2.87
CA PRO A 140 -20.17 17.63 -2.67
C PRO A 140 -20.54 16.16 -2.90
N GLY A 141 -21.44 15.62 -2.07
CA GLY A 141 -22.00 14.29 -2.19
C GLY A 141 -21.06 13.14 -1.79
N VAL A 142 -19.88 13.42 -1.25
CA VAL A 142 -18.95 12.40 -0.74
C VAL A 142 -19.59 11.68 0.46
N ARG A 143 -19.46 10.35 0.49
CA ARG A 143 -19.89 9.51 1.61
C ARG A 143 -18.69 8.75 2.18
N ILE A 144 -18.52 8.87 3.50
CA ILE A 144 -17.36 8.32 4.23
C ILE A 144 -17.88 7.50 5.41
N GLY A 145 -17.34 6.30 5.58
CA GLY A 145 -17.61 5.42 6.72
C GLY A 145 -16.96 5.90 8.02
N HIS A 146 -16.80 4.98 8.97
CA HIS A 146 -16.27 5.23 10.31
C HIS A 146 -14.74 5.21 10.35
N ARG A 147 -14.13 5.89 11.34
CA ARG A 147 -12.67 5.89 11.61
C ARG A 147 -11.82 6.30 10.41
N PHE A 148 -12.38 7.16 9.58
CA PHE A 148 -11.66 7.74 8.45
C PHE A 148 -10.54 8.65 8.93
N PHE A 149 -9.35 8.54 8.35
CA PHE A 149 -8.23 9.40 8.65
C PHE A 149 -7.71 10.07 7.37
N ALA A 150 -7.80 11.39 7.30
CA ALA A 150 -7.29 12.16 6.17
C ALA A 150 -6.16 13.09 6.60
N HIS A 151 -4.96 12.83 6.11
CA HIS A 151 -3.81 13.72 6.28
C HIS A 151 -3.95 15.01 5.45
N ALA A 152 -3.22 16.03 5.87
CA ALA A 152 -3.29 17.36 5.26
C ALA A 152 -3.13 17.33 3.73
N HIS A 153 -3.91 18.20 3.06
CA HIS A 153 -3.94 18.37 1.61
C HIS A 153 -4.47 17.16 0.81
N SER A 154 -5.04 16.13 1.45
CA SER A 154 -5.74 15.08 0.70
C SER A 154 -7.08 15.61 0.17
N VAL A 155 -7.53 15.06 -0.96
CA VAL A 155 -8.76 15.49 -1.65
C VAL A 155 -9.62 14.30 -1.99
N VAL A 156 -10.91 14.38 -1.69
CA VAL A 156 -11.92 13.43 -2.17
C VAL A 156 -12.91 14.18 -3.04
N ARG A 157 -12.98 13.84 -4.32
CA ARG A 157 -13.83 14.48 -5.32
C ARG A 157 -15.28 14.02 -5.16
N GLU A 158 -16.14 14.76 -5.83
CA GLU A 158 -17.60 14.65 -5.72
C GLU A 158 -18.15 13.24 -5.95
N ASN A 159 -19.15 12.88 -5.14
CA ASN A 159 -19.88 11.61 -5.19
C ASN A 159 -19.05 10.33 -4.95
N CYS A 160 -17.79 10.45 -4.52
CA CYS A 160 -16.99 9.29 -4.12
C CYS A 160 -17.57 8.65 -2.86
N VAL A 161 -17.34 7.33 -2.73
CA VAL A 161 -17.75 6.55 -1.58
C VAL A 161 -16.50 5.91 -0.95
N ILE A 162 -16.32 6.12 0.34
CA ILE A 162 -15.19 5.66 1.13
C ILE A 162 -15.73 4.77 2.26
N GLY A 163 -15.19 3.58 2.40
CA GLY A 163 -15.55 2.64 3.47
C GLY A 163 -15.00 3.02 4.85
N ASP A 164 -15.00 2.05 5.76
CA ASP A 164 -14.50 2.18 7.13
C ASP A 164 -12.97 2.01 7.20
N ASP A 165 -12.34 2.62 8.22
CA ASP A 165 -10.91 2.48 8.50
C ASP A 165 -9.99 2.86 7.32
N VAL A 166 -10.41 3.82 6.49
CA VAL A 166 -9.62 4.29 5.35
C VAL A 166 -8.68 5.40 5.78
N ILE A 167 -7.43 5.32 5.35
CA ILE A 167 -6.40 6.33 5.59
C ILE A 167 -5.97 6.95 4.26
N LEU A 168 -6.05 8.27 4.16
CA LEU A 168 -5.47 9.04 3.06
C LEU A 168 -4.27 9.83 3.56
N GLN A 169 -3.09 9.56 3.02
CA GLN A 169 -1.87 10.29 3.34
C GLN A 169 -1.81 11.64 2.60
N ASN A 170 -0.82 12.46 2.93
CA ASN A 170 -0.66 13.82 2.43
C ASN A 170 -0.75 13.90 0.90
N GLY A 171 -1.62 14.76 0.39
CA GLY A 171 -1.76 14.99 -1.04
C GLY A 171 -2.38 13.83 -1.85
N ALA A 172 -2.88 12.79 -1.19
CA ALA A 172 -3.63 11.73 -1.89
C ALA A 172 -4.92 12.30 -2.50
N VAL A 173 -5.23 11.92 -3.74
CA VAL A 173 -6.41 12.38 -4.46
C VAL A 173 -7.28 11.21 -4.88
N VAL A 174 -8.53 11.19 -4.43
CA VAL A 174 -9.52 10.17 -4.78
C VAL A 174 -10.62 10.80 -5.64
N GLY A 175 -10.84 10.27 -6.84
CA GLY A 175 -11.90 10.68 -7.73
C GLY A 175 -11.53 11.83 -8.68
N SER A 176 -10.24 12.07 -8.96
CA SER A 176 -9.82 12.98 -10.04
C SER A 176 -10.34 12.52 -11.39
N ASP A 177 -10.49 13.46 -12.34
CA ASP A 177 -10.91 13.10 -13.69
C ASP A 177 -9.90 12.14 -14.33
N GLY A 178 -10.40 11.04 -14.86
CA GLY A 178 -9.60 10.14 -15.68
C GLY A 178 -9.10 10.82 -16.96
N PHE A 179 -7.98 10.34 -17.48
CA PHE A 179 -7.37 10.86 -18.72
C PHE A 179 -8.10 10.28 -19.94
N GLY A 180 -9.20 10.92 -20.31
CA GLY A 180 -10.05 10.52 -21.44
C GLY A 180 -10.23 11.64 -22.47
N PHE A 181 -9.78 11.40 -23.71
CA PHE A 181 -9.92 12.34 -24.82
C PHE A 181 -10.24 11.61 -26.11
N ALA A 182 -11.13 12.18 -26.92
CA ALA A 182 -11.42 11.74 -28.28
C ALA A 182 -10.97 12.79 -29.30
N LYS A 183 -10.59 12.38 -30.49
CA LYS A 183 -10.32 13.33 -31.58
C LYS A 183 -11.62 13.73 -32.27
N ASP A 184 -11.80 15.03 -32.47
CA ASP A 184 -12.85 15.56 -33.35
C ASP A 184 -12.49 15.39 -34.83
N GLU A 185 -13.38 15.79 -35.72
CA GLU A 185 -13.18 15.71 -37.17
C GLU A 185 -11.97 16.54 -37.69
N ALA A 186 -11.57 17.57 -36.95
CA ALA A 186 -10.40 18.38 -37.24
C ALA A 186 -9.10 17.84 -36.58
N GLY A 187 -9.16 16.67 -35.93
CA GLY A 187 -8.03 16.04 -35.23
C GLY A 187 -7.67 16.66 -33.87
N ARG A 188 -8.50 17.55 -33.32
CA ARG A 188 -8.29 18.20 -32.05
C ARG A 188 -8.83 17.30 -30.92
N TRP A 189 -8.18 17.35 -29.75
CA TRP A 189 -8.59 16.60 -28.58
C TRP A 189 -9.83 17.21 -27.92
N HIS A 190 -10.91 16.43 -27.85
CA HIS A 190 -12.12 16.75 -27.10
C HIS A 190 -12.13 15.94 -25.79
N LYS A 191 -12.28 16.62 -24.65
CA LYS A 191 -12.32 15.97 -23.33
C LYS A 191 -13.57 15.10 -23.21
N ILE A 192 -13.39 13.86 -22.79
CA ILE A 192 -14.49 12.95 -22.40
C ILE A 192 -14.82 13.23 -20.93
N PRO A 193 -16.05 13.69 -20.60
CA PRO A 193 -16.45 13.89 -19.21
C PRO A 193 -16.33 12.61 -18.39
N GLN A 194 -15.87 12.77 -17.16
CA GLN A 194 -15.69 11.69 -16.20
C GLN A 194 -16.81 11.76 -15.17
N ALA A 195 -17.90 11.00 -15.38
CA ALA A 195 -19.14 11.14 -14.63
C ALA A 195 -19.36 10.07 -13.53
N GLY A 196 -18.60 8.95 -13.60
CA GLY A 196 -18.71 7.88 -12.61
C GLY A 196 -17.94 8.20 -11.33
N PRO A 197 -18.32 7.64 -10.18
CA PRO A 197 -17.61 7.81 -8.92
C PRO A 197 -16.37 6.92 -8.80
N THR A 198 -15.53 7.21 -7.81
CA THR A 198 -14.57 6.27 -7.24
C THR A 198 -15.15 5.70 -5.94
N ILE A 199 -15.00 4.38 -5.75
CA ILE A 199 -15.50 3.65 -4.58
C ILE A 199 -14.32 2.92 -3.95
N LEU A 200 -14.03 3.26 -2.70
CA LEU A 200 -13.06 2.57 -1.85
C LEU A 200 -13.81 1.70 -0.83
N GLY A 201 -13.39 0.45 -0.69
CA GLY A 201 -13.84 -0.43 0.39
C GLY A 201 -13.24 -0.06 1.75
N ASP A 202 -13.18 -1.03 2.65
CA ASP A 202 -12.70 -0.85 4.02
C ASP A 202 -11.18 -1.08 4.17
N ARG A 203 -10.58 -0.50 5.22
CA ARG A 203 -9.17 -0.73 5.62
C ARG A 203 -8.15 -0.45 4.51
N ILE A 204 -8.48 0.47 3.63
CA ILE A 204 -7.60 0.91 2.55
C ILE A 204 -6.65 1.99 3.08
N GLU A 205 -5.43 1.97 2.60
CA GLU A 205 -4.49 3.06 2.83
C GLU A 205 -3.95 3.57 1.49
N VAL A 206 -4.06 4.87 1.26
CA VAL A 206 -3.57 5.57 0.06
C VAL A 206 -2.47 6.50 0.49
N GLN A 207 -1.24 6.19 0.08
CA GLN A 207 -0.04 6.92 0.45
C GLN A 207 0.12 8.24 -0.33
N THR A 208 1.15 8.97 0.06
CA THR A 208 1.41 10.35 -0.35
C THR A 208 1.41 10.56 -1.86
N ASN A 209 0.64 11.56 -2.32
CA ASN A 209 0.56 11.98 -3.72
C ASN A 209 0.10 10.88 -4.70
N SER A 210 -0.58 9.86 -4.22
CA SER A 210 -1.21 8.85 -5.08
C SER A 210 -2.57 9.32 -5.55
N CYS A 211 -2.91 8.97 -6.80
CA CYS A 211 -4.15 9.36 -7.45
C CYS A 211 -4.98 8.15 -7.87
N ILE A 212 -6.27 8.16 -7.53
CA ILE A 212 -7.23 7.15 -7.96
C ILE A 212 -8.31 7.87 -8.76
N ASP A 213 -8.28 7.74 -10.09
CA ASP A 213 -9.17 8.45 -10.98
C ASP A 213 -10.60 7.90 -10.93
N ARG A 214 -11.55 8.77 -11.21
CA ARG A 214 -12.95 8.40 -11.43
C ARG A 214 -13.16 7.80 -12.81
N ALA A 215 -14.23 7.04 -12.98
CA ALA A 215 -14.61 6.48 -14.27
C ALA A 215 -15.34 7.49 -15.17
N SER A 216 -15.26 7.32 -16.49
CA SER A 216 -16.12 8.04 -17.44
C SER A 216 -17.58 7.65 -17.24
N VAL A 217 -17.84 6.33 -17.19
CA VAL A 217 -19.13 5.71 -16.86
C VAL A 217 -18.88 4.52 -15.95
N GLY A 218 -19.87 4.13 -15.15
CA GLY A 218 -19.66 3.09 -14.13
C GLY A 218 -18.90 3.63 -12.91
N ALA A 219 -17.90 2.91 -12.41
CA ALA A 219 -17.11 3.32 -11.26
C ALA A 219 -15.69 2.73 -11.29
N THR A 220 -14.71 3.47 -10.78
CA THR A 220 -13.41 2.93 -10.35
C THR A 220 -13.59 2.32 -8.96
N ARG A 221 -13.10 1.10 -8.72
CA ARG A 221 -13.35 0.36 -7.47
C ARG A 221 -12.07 -0.20 -6.88
N ILE A 222 -11.86 0.07 -5.60
CA ILE A 222 -10.75 -0.48 -4.82
C ILE A 222 -11.35 -1.34 -3.71
N GLY A 223 -10.96 -2.60 -3.68
CA GLY A 223 -11.43 -3.59 -2.71
C GLY A 223 -10.83 -3.42 -1.31
N ASP A 224 -11.38 -4.13 -0.35
CA ASP A 224 -10.99 -4.06 1.05
C ASP A 224 -9.52 -4.41 1.28
N GLY A 225 -8.91 -3.72 2.23
CA GLY A 225 -7.54 -4.02 2.65
C GLY A 225 -6.43 -3.68 1.65
N VAL A 226 -6.77 -3.10 0.49
CA VAL A 226 -5.78 -2.68 -0.51
C VAL A 226 -4.83 -1.62 0.08
N LYS A 227 -3.54 -1.76 -0.22
CA LYS A 227 -2.51 -0.78 0.13
C LYS A 227 -1.94 -0.16 -1.14
N VAL A 228 -2.02 1.15 -1.22
CA VAL A 228 -1.56 1.96 -2.35
C VAL A 228 -0.41 2.82 -1.85
N ASP A 229 0.80 2.52 -2.29
CA ASP A 229 2.02 3.22 -1.89
C ASP A 229 2.15 4.60 -2.59
N ASN A 230 3.23 5.31 -2.34
CA ASN A 230 3.44 6.68 -2.82
C ASN A 230 3.49 6.78 -4.35
N LEU A 231 2.94 7.86 -4.88
CA LEU A 231 3.02 8.20 -6.31
C LEU A 231 2.39 7.14 -7.25
N VAL A 232 1.44 6.37 -6.75
CA VAL A 232 0.69 5.40 -7.55
C VAL A 232 -0.38 6.13 -8.35
N GLN A 233 -0.57 5.73 -9.61
CA GLN A 233 -1.67 6.18 -10.46
C GLN A 233 -2.61 5.01 -10.76
N VAL A 234 -3.86 5.11 -10.33
CA VAL A 234 -4.93 4.19 -10.74
C VAL A 234 -5.83 4.89 -11.77
N GLY A 235 -5.77 4.42 -13.01
CA GLY A 235 -6.54 4.99 -14.12
C GLY A 235 -8.04 4.71 -14.01
N HIS A 236 -8.81 5.51 -14.72
CA HIS A 236 -10.28 5.51 -14.74
C HIS A 236 -10.89 4.14 -15.05
N GLY A 237 -11.98 3.78 -14.39
CA GLY A 237 -12.72 2.55 -14.65
C GLY A 237 -11.99 1.26 -14.26
N SER A 238 -10.85 1.37 -13.58
CA SER A 238 -10.10 0.22 -13.08
C SER A 238 -10.75 -0.39 -11.85
N THR A 239 -10.47 -1.68 -11.62
CA THR A 239 -10.84 -2.39 -10.40
C THR A 239 -9.61 -3.02 -9.78
N VAL A 240 -9.48 -2.94 -8.44
CA VAL A 240 -8.41 -3.59 -7.68
C VAL A 240 -9.05 -4.46 -6.61
N GLY A 241 -8.75 -5.76 -6.64
CA GLY A 241 -9.28 -6.76 -5.70
C GLY A 241 -8.67 -6.65 -4.30
N GLU A 242 -9.34 -7.28 -3.35
CA GLU A 242 -9.03 -7.25 -1.92
C GLU A 242 -7.58 -7.61 -1.61
N ASN A 243 -7.01 -6.99 -0.55
CA ASN A 243 -5.67 -7.27 -0.03
C ASN A 243 -4.53 -7.16 -1.05
N THR A 244 -4.74 -6.44 -2.15
CA THR A 244 -3.73 -6.19 -3.17
C THR A 244 -2.78 -5.07 -2.74
N LEU A 245 -1.51 -5.20 -3.09
CA LEU A 245 -0.44 -4.25 -2.79
C LEU A 245 0.04 -3.58 -4.08
N LEU A 246 -0.16 -2.28 -4.19
CA LEU A 246 0.38 -1.45 -5.26
C LEU A 246 1.57 -0.64 -4.69
N CYS A 247 2.80 -1.10 -4.97
CA CYS A 247 4.00 -0.43 -4.46
C CYS A 247 4.26 0.91 -5.18
N ALA A 248 5.25 1.65 -4.69
CA ALA A 248 5.52 3.01 -5.14
C ALA A 248 5.66 3.13 -6.67
N GLN A 249 5.04 4.17 -7.22
CA GLN A 249 5.08 4.51 -8.64
C GLN A 249 4.46 3.46 -9.58
N VAL A 250 3.61 2.56 -9.08
CA VAL A 250 2.79 1.69 -9.94
C VAL A 250 1.84 2.54 -10.75
N GLY A 251 1.71 2.25 -12.04
CA GLY A 251 0.77 2.88 -12.95
C GLY A 251 -0.19 1.86 -13.54
N LEU A 252 -1.48 1.97 -13.21
CA LEU A 252 -2.56 1.23 -13.88
C LEU A 252 -3.20 2.14 -14.92
N ALA A 253 -3.13 1.77 -16.19
CA ALA A 253 -3.90 2.46 -17.21
C ALA A 253 -5.39 2.19 -17.07
N GLY A 254 -6.23 2.99 -17.73
CA GLY A 254 -7.69 2.89 -17.58
C GLY A 254 -8.26 1.53 -17.95
N SER A 255 -9.38 1.18 -17.31
CA SER A 255 -10.12 -0.08 -17.51
C SER A 255 -9.30 -1.34 -17.25
N THR A 256 -8.34 -1.30 -16.34
CA THR A 256 -7.56 -2.44 -15.89
C THR A 256 -8.28 -3.15 -14.74
N HIS A 257 -8.31 -4.48 -14.76
CA HIS A 257 -8.86 -5.30 -13.70
C HIS A 257 -7.74 -6.05 -12.99
N VAL A 258 -7.49 -5.73 -11.72
CA VAL A 258 -6.51 -6.40 -10.87
C VAL A 258 -7.25 -7.27 -9.86
N GLY A 259 -6.86 -8.55 -9.78
CA GLY A 259 -7.43 -9.53 -8.87
C GLY A 259 -7.10 -9.28 -7.40
N LYS A 260 -7.40 -10.27 -6.55
CA LYS A 260 -7.15 -10.26 -5.11
C LYS A 260 -5.73 -10.74 -4.78
N ASN A 261 -5.18 -10.25 -3.66
CA ASN A 261 -3.86 -10.67 -3.15
C ASN A 261 -2.72 -10.51 -4.18
N VAL A 262 -2.84 -9.56 -5.09
CA VAL A 262 -1.82 -9.24 -6.10
C VAL A 262 -0.75 -8.36 -5.48
N ILE A 263 0.50 -8.55 -5.90
CA ILE A 263 1.62 -7.67 -5.53
C ILE A 263 2.21 -7.08 -6.81
N LEU A 264 1.99 -5.79 -7.02
CA LEU A 264 2.70 -5.05 -8.06
C LEU A 264 3.84 -4.27 -7.39
N ALA A 265 5.07 -4.72 -7.61
CA ALA A 265 6.25 -4.08 -7.02
C ALA A 265 6.53 -2.72 -7.65
N GLY A 266 7.50 -1.98 -7.09
CA GLY A 266 7.75 -0.59 -7.48
C GLY A 266 7.94 -0.38 -8.98
N GLN A 267 7.32 0.69 -9.49
CA GLN A 267 7.40 1.10 -10.91
C GLN A 267 6.82 0.09 -11.92
N VAL A 268 5.97 -0.82 -11.50
CA VAL A 268 5.23 -1.68 -12.44
C VAL A 268 4.24 -0.83 -13.22
N GLY A 269 4.26 -0.96 -14.55
CA GLY A 269 3.30 -0.36 -15.46
C GLY A 269 2.33 -1.41 -16.01
N VAL A 270 1.04 -1.11 -16.01
CA VAL A 270 0.00 -2.00 -16.55
C VAL A 270 -0.71 -1.30 -17.69
N ALA A 271 -0.71 -1.92 -18.86
CA ALA A 271 -1.41 -1.39 -20.05
C ALA A 271 -2.94 -1.41 -19.84
N GLY A 272 -3.64 -0.56 -20.58
CA GLY A 272 -5.12 -0.49 -20.48
C GLY A 272 -5.82 -1.79 -20.85
N HIS A 273 -7.00 -1.99 -20.26
CA HIS A 273 -7.87 -3.16 -20.53
C HIS A 273 -7.25 -4.53 -20.22
N CYS A 274 -6.24 -4.58 -19.35
CA CYS A 274 -5.64 -5.83 -18.89
C CYS A 274 -6.43 -6.47 -17.76
N ASN A 275 -6.43 -7.82 -17.69
CA ASN A 275 -6.93 -8.59 -16.57
C ASN A 275 -5.75 -9.26 -15.86
N ILE A 276 -5.48 -8.85 -14.63
CA ILE A 276 -4.43 -9.42 -13.77
C ILE A 276 -5.10 -10.40 -12.81
N GLY A 277 -4.78 -11.68 -12.90
CA GLY A 277 -5.38 -12.73 -12.07
C GLY A 277 -5.03 -12.62 -10.60
N ASP A 278 -5.78 -13.31 -9.74
CA ASP A 278 -5.55 -13.36 -8.30
C ASP A 278 -4.14 -13.88 -7.96
N GLY A 279 -3.52 -13.32 -6.93
CA GLY A 279 -2.22 -13.78 -6.43
C GLY A 279 -1.04 -13.57 -7.38
N VAL A 280 -1.18 -12.78 -8.43
CA VAL A 280 -0.07 -12.41 -9.32
C VAL A 280 0.97 -11.59 -8.58
N VAL A 281 2.24 -11.88 -8.82
CA VAL A 281 3.36 -11.06 -8.35
C VAL A 281 4.12 -10.51 -9.55
N ALA A 282 4.13 -9.19 -9.71
CA ALA A 282 4.97 -8.53 -10.69
C ALA A 282 6.18 -7.91 -9.97
N ILE A 283 7.39 -8.27 -10.40
CA ILE A 283 8.62 -7.69 -9.83
C ILE A 283 8.82 -6.25 -10.32
N ALA A 284 9.67 -5.50 -9.63
CA ALA A 284 9.89 -4.10 -9.92
C ALA A 284 10.20 -3.83 -11.41
N GLN A 285 9.62 -2.73 -11.94
CA GLN A 285 9.77 -2.27 -13.32
C GLN A 285 9.21 -3.21 -14.40
N ALA A 286 8.37 -4.19 -14.02
CA ALA A 286 7.71 -5.02 -15.04
C ALA A 286 6.64 -4.21 -15.80
N GLY A 287 6.59 -4.40 -17.13
CA GLY A 287 5.56 -3.85 -18.00
C GLY A 287 4.52 -4.92 -18.36
N LEU A 288 3.37 -4.87 -17.69
CA LEU A 288 2.30 -5.86 -17.90
C LEU A 288 1.42 -5.47 -19.09
N HIS A 289 1.11 -6.42 -19.94
CA HIS A 289 0.17 -6.24 -21.05
C HIS A 289 -0.65 -7.52 -21.29
N GLY A 290 -1.90 -7.35 -21.71
CA GLY A 290 -2.82 -8.49 -21.93
C GLY A 290 -3.25 -9.15 -20.60
N ASP A 291 -3.80 -10.34 -20.71
CA ASP A 291 -4.30 -11.10 -19.56
C ASP A 291 -3.17 -11.87 -18.87
N ILE A 292 -3.05 -11.68 -17.56
CA ILE A 292 -2.04 -12.33 -16.72
C ILE A 292 -2.72 -13.42 -15.89
N PRO A 293 -2.32 -14.70 -16.01
CA PRO A 293 -2.98 -15.79 -15.31
C PRO A 293 -2.74 -15.73 -13.79
N PRO A 294 -3.72 -16.21 -12.98
CA PRO A 294 -3.61 -16.20 -11.52
C PRO A 294 -2.37 -16.92 -11.02
N GLY A 295 -1.81 -16.45 -9.89
CA GLY A 295 -0.67 -17.06 -9.20
C GLY A 295 0.66 -16.98 -9.96
N SER A 296 0.70 -16.33 -11.12
CA SER A 296 1.93 -16.20 -11.90
C SER A 296 2.84 -15.10 -11.36
N MET A 297 4.14 -15.28 -11.63
CA MET A 297 5.15 -14.26 -11.37
C MET A 297 5.63 -13.65 -12.70
N GLN A 298 5.58 -12.33 -12.81
CA GLN A 298 5.89 -11.57 -14.02
C GLN A 298 7.13 -10.72 -13.85
N ALA A 299 7.92 -10.60 -14.93
CA ALA A 299 9.15 -9.81 -14.95
C ALA A 299 9.42 -9.23 -16.34
N GLY A 300 10.14 -8.11 -16.37
CA GLY A 300 10.62 -7.49 -17.60
C GLY A 300 9.63 -6.52 -18.26
N SER A 301 10.07 -5.88 -19.32
CA SER A 301 9.27 -4.95 -20.12
C SER A 301 9.52 -5.19 -21.61
N PRO A 302 8.55 -5.73 -22.39
CA PRO A 302 7.28 -6.30 -21.88
C PRO A 302 7.51 -7.47 -20.93
N SER A 303 6.55 -7.70 -20.03
CA SER A 303 6.66 -8.80 -19.06
C SER A 303 6.37 -10.15 -19.69
N PHE A 304 7.03 -11.18 -19.17
CA PHE A 304 6.70 -12.58 -19.41
C PHE A 304 7.05 -13.42 -18.17
N ASP A 305 6.80 -14.73 -18.21
CA ASP A 305 7.03 -15.60 -17.06
C ASP A 305 8.39 -15.38 -16.41
N HIS A 306 8.43 -15.26 -15.09
CA HIS A 306 9.64 -14.91 -14.33
C HIS A 306 10.82 -15.87 -14.57
N LYS A 307 10.57 -17.18 -14.67
CA LYS A 307 11.65 -18.16 -14.93
C LYS A 307 12.20 -18.01 -16.34
N GLN A 308 11.35 -17.70 -17.31
CA GLN A 308 11.79 -17.40 -18.68
C GLN A 308 12.58 -16.10 -18.73
N TRP A 309 12.12 -15.05 -18.02
CA TRP A 309 12.83 -13.77 -17.87
C TRP A 309 14.25 -13.99 -17.34
N LEU A 310 14.42 -14.72 -16.24
CA LEU A 310 15.74 -14.99 -15.65
C LEU A 310 16.67 -15.70 -16.64
N ARG A 311 16.14 -16.65 -17.42
CA ARG A 311 16.93 -17.33 -18.47
C ARG A 311 17.33 -16.37 -19.59
N ALA A 312 16.41 -15.51 -20.05
CA ALA A 312 16.68 -14.55 -21.12
C ALA A 312 17.70 -13.49 -20.68
N VAL A 313 17.53 -12.89 -19.49
CA VAL A 313 18.43 -11.85 -18.96
C VAL A 313 19.86 -12.40 -18.76
N ALA A 314 20.02 -13.62 -18.30
CA ALA A 314 21.33 -14.27 -18.16
C ALA A 314 22.09 -14.40 -19.49
N LEU A 315 21.38 -14.33 -20.62
CA LEU A 315 21.96 -14.40 -21.94
C LEU A 315 22.23 -13.04 -22.58
N PHE A 316 21.60 -11.95 -22.13
CA PHE A 316 21.70 -10.64 -22.78
C PHE A 316 23.13 -10.15 -22.97
N SER A 317 23.97 -10.23 -21.93
CA SER A 317 25.38 -9.83 -22.01
C SER A 317 26.20 -10.72 -22.96
N ARG A 318 25.73 -11.94 -23.24
CA ARG A 318 26.40 -12.94 -24.08
C ARG A 318 25.85 -13.01 -25.50
N LEU A 319 24.75 -12.31 -25.81
CA LEU A 319 24.12 -12.34 -27.14
C LEU A 319 25.09 -12.00 -28.28
N PRO A 320 25.97 -10.97 -28.20
CA PRO A 320 26.93 -10.68 -29.27
C PRO A 320 27.87 -11.87 -29.56
N ASP A 321 28.35 -12.55 -28.52
CA ASP A 321 29.23 -13.72 -28.65
C ASP A 321 28.49 -14.92 -29.23
N ILE A 322 27.26 -15.17 -28.79
CA ILE A 322 26.41 -16.26 -29.28
C ILE A 322 26.12 -16.05 -30.78
N VAL A 323 25.74 -14.85 -31.19
CA VAL A 323 25.48 -14.51 -32.59
C VAL A 323 26.74 -14.73 -33.44
N LYS A 324 27.90 -14.25 -32.97
CA LYS A 324 29.18 -14.46 -33.66
C LYS A 324 29.52 -15.92 -33.82
N GLN A 325 29.31 -16.77 -32.80
CA GLN A 325 29.54 -18.19 -32.86
C GLN A 325 28.60 -18.89 -33.87
N LEU A 326 27.35 -18.53 -33.93
CA LEU A 326 26.36 -19.05 -34.87
C LEU A 326 26.75 -18.69 -36.35
N GLN A 327 27.16 -17.46 -36.60
CA GLN A 327 27.61 -17.02 -37.91
C GLN A 327 28.90 -17.72 -38.41
N LEU A 328 29.81 -18.06 -37.44
CA LEU A 328 31.01 -18.79 -37.77
C LEU A 328 30.72 -20.27 -38.06
N LYS A 329 29.70 -20.89 -37.46
CA LYS A 329 29.26 -22.25 -37.78
C LYS A 329 28.62 -22.32 -39.17
N SER A 330 27.70 -21.39 -39.49
CA SER A 330 27.05 -21.36 -40.80
C SER A 330 28.05 -21.24 -41.97
N LYS A 331 29.12 -20.43 -41.82
CA LYS A 331 30.19 -20.30 -42.82
C LYS A 331 31.14 -21.49 -42.95
N ARG A 332 31.04 -22.46 -42.04
CA ARG A 332 31.85 -23.71 -42.12
C ARG A 332 31.09 -24.89 -42.74
N GLU A 333 29.78 -24.72 -42.88
CA GLU A 333 28.89 -25.73 -43.46
C GLU A 333 28.54 -25.42 -44.93
N GLU A 334 28.93 -24.24 -45.43
CA GLU A 334 29.02 -23.88 -46.86
C GLU A 334 30.43 -24.18 -47.45
#